data_d30baf665838a2101e8f42cddb8d133e
#
_entry.id   d30baf665838a2101e8f42cddb8d133e
#
_cell.length_a   1.000
_cell.length_b   1.000
_cell.length_c   1.000
_cell.angle_alpha   90.00
_cell.angle_beta   90.00
_cell.angle_gamma   90.00
#
_symmetry.space_group_name_H-M   'P 1'
#
loop_
_entity.id
_entity.type
_entity.pdbx_description
1 polymer ?
#
loop_
_entity_poly.entity_id
_entity_poly.type
_entity_poly.pdbx_seq_one_letter_code
_entity_poly.pdbx_strand_id
1 'polypeptide(L)'
;MQLQLRGSKSTVASLLLIAPFFLWGTAMVAMKGVIPHTTPLFMAGVRLLPAGVLILIIGAFMDRPQPKGWLAWLWITIFAFVEGTLFQGFLAEGLVITSAGLGSVMIDSQPLAVALLSLWLFQEHIGLWGWLGLVLGVTGISLIGLPEEWIFDVLDSGVKITTDNWQQLFASGEWLMLLGALSMAVGTVLIRYVCRYADPVTATGWHMILGSLPLWGISAVVESKQWQGLVISDWFALSYVTIFGSAIAYGLFFYFASSGNLTSLSSLTFLTPVFALIFGHLFLSEVLSPIQWVGVFLTLISIYLINQRENLAGQNKKATVSEENTQQQLVLEASSAKEFTNVTLSVIKSEPEVLP
;
A
#
# COMPACT_ATOMS: atom_id res chain seq x y z
N MET A 1 22.53 11.94 7.13
CA MET A 1 22.07 13.10 7.92
C MET A 1 20.90 12.65 8.75
N GLN A 2 21.18 12.21 10.00
CA GLN A 2 20.15 11.75 10.94
C GLN A 2 19.32 12.96 11.38
N LEU A 3 18.07 13.01 10.95
CA LEU A 3 17.09 13.98 11.45
C LEU A 3 16.71 13.61 12.88
N GLN A 4 17.52 14.07 13.85
CA GLN A 4 17.09 14.14 15.25
C GLN A 4 16.11 15.33 15.36
N LEU A 5 14.83 15.02 15.24
CA LEU A 5 13.75 16.01 15.40
C LEU A 5 13.47 16.22 16.89
N ARG A 6 14.02 17.28 17.47
CA ARG A 6 13.71 17.78 18.83
C ARG A 6 12.71 18.93 18.75
N GLY A 7 11.58 18.84 19.45
CA GLY A 7 10.64 19.93 19.67
C GLY A 7 9.68 20.22 18.50
N SER A 8 9.37 21.48 18.21
CA SER A 8 8.38 21.93 17.22
C SER A 8 8.66 21.47 15.77
N LYS A 9 9.91 21.08 15.47
CA LYS A 9 10.28 20.41 14.21
C LYS A 9 9.71 18.99 14.08
N SER A 10 9.34 18.35 15.17
CA SER A 10 8.74 17.01 15.17
C SER A 10 7.33 17.01 14.57
N THR A 11 6.51 18.02 14.87
CA THR A 11 5.12 18.10 14.38
C THR A 11 5.07 18.33 12.87
N VAL A 12 5.90 19.23 12.35
CA VAL A 12 5.96 19.51 10.90
C VAL A 12 6.43 18.28 10.12
N ALA A 13 7.42 17.56 10.63
CA ALA A 13 7.89 16.32 9.99
C ALA A 13 6.83 15.20 9.98
N SER A 14 6.08 15.06 11.08
CA SER A 14 4.97 14.10 11.14
C SER A 14 3.84 14.47 10.17
N LEU A 15 3.51 15.76 10.05
CA LEU A 15 2.52 16.24 9.08
C LEU A 15 2.97 15.97 7.64
N LEU A 16 4.23 16.21 7.32
CA LEU A 16 4.79 15.94 5.99
C LEU A 16 4.81 14.44 5.66
N LEU A 17 4.99 13.57 6.67
CA LEU A 17 4.92 12.11 6.48
C LEU A 17 3.50 11.63 6.18
N ILE A 18 2.48 12.26 6.77
CA ILE A 18 1.07 11.93 6.56
C ILE A 18 0.53 12.55 5.27
N ALA A 19 1.11 13.66 4.83
CA ALA A 19 0.60 14.46 3.72
C ALA A 19 0.34 13.65 2.41
N PRO A 20 1.23 12.76 1.94
CA PRO A 20 0.96 11.97 0.73
C PRO A 20 -0.36 11.20 0.80
N PHE A 21 -0.63 10.57 1.93
CA PHE A 21 -1.80 9.70 2.14
C PHE A 21 -3.09 10.53 2.25
N PHE A 22 -3.01 11.68 2.93
CA PHE A 22 -4.10 12.65 2.95
C PHE A 22 -4.42 13.17 1.53
N LEU A 23 -3.38 13.55 0.78
CA LEU A 23 -3.53 14.08 -0.57
C LEU A 23 -4.07 13.03 -1.55
N TRP A 24 -3.65 11.78 -1.45
CA TRP A 24 -4.21 10.69 -2.27
C TRP A 24 -5.67 10.40 -1.93
N GLY A 25 -6.01 10.31 -0.64
CA GLY A 25 -7.39 10.10 -0.21
C GLY A 25 -8.35 11.19 -0.70
N THR A 26 -7.95 12.45 -0.53
CA THR A 26 -8.75 13.59 -1.02
C THR A 26 -8.76 13.72 -2.54
N ALA A 27 -7.68 13.31 -3.22
CA ALA A 27 -7.64 13.27 -4.69
C ALA A 27 -8.61 12.23 -5.27
N MET A 28 -8.80 11.08 -4.62
CA MET A 28 -9.81 10.08 -5.02
C MET A 28 -11.22 10.70 -5.03
N VAL A 29 -11.56 11.45 -3.98
CA VAL A 29 -12.84 12.15 -3.86
C VAL A 29 -12.99 13.23 -4.93
N ALA A 30 -11.95 14.03 -5.15
CA ALA A 30 -11.96 15.07 -6.18
C ALA A 30 -12.11 14.46 -7.59
N MET A 31 -11.40 13.37 -7.91
CA MET A 31 -11.56 12.65 -9.18
C MET A 31 -12.99 12.13 -9.35
N LYS A 32 -13.55 11.48 -8.32
CA LYS A 32 -14.93 10.97 -8.37
C LYS A 32 -15.95 12.07 -8.64
N GLY A 33 -15.72 13.26 -8.05
CA GLY A 33 -16.59 14.43 -8.30
C GLY A 33 -16.53 14.97 -9.73
N VAL A 34 -15.40 14.80 -10.44
CA VAL A 34 -15.23 15.28 -11.83
C VAL A 34 -15.74 14.27 -12.86
N ILE A 35 -15.73 12.98 -12.55
CA ILE A 35 -16.13 11.90 -13.49
C ILE A 35 -17.47 12.13 -14.20
N PRO A 36 -18.55 12.67 -13.57
CA PRO A 36 -19.81 12.92 -14.29
C PRO A 36 -19.71 13.93 -15.45
N HIS A 37 -18.66 14.74 -15.46
CA HIS A 37 -18.47 15.83 -16.42
C HIS A 37 -17.40 15.57 -17.48
N THR A 38 -16.65 14.46 -17.35
CA THR A 38 -15.58 14.08 -18.28
C THR A 38 -15.48 12.56 -18.41
N THR A 39 -14.56 12.11 -19.26
CA THR A 39 -14.31 10.67 -19.44
C THR A 39 -13.11 10.22 -18.62
N PRO A 40 -13.09 8.96 -18.15
CA PRO A 40 -12.11 8.48 -17.19
C PRO A 40 -10.67 8.49 -17.71
N LEU A 41 -10.43 7.98 -18.92
CA LEU A 41 -9.06 7.91 -19.47
C LEU A 41 -8.52 9.29 -19.82
N PHE A 42 -9.38 10.18 -20.33
CA PHE A 42 -9.03 11.59 -20.56
C PHE A 42 -8.62 12.26 -19.25
N MET A 43 -9.40 12.12 -18.20
CA MET A 43 -9.12 12.66 -16.87
C MET A 43 -7.76 12.14 -16.35
N ALA A 44 -7.49 10.84 -16.47
CA ALA A 44 -6.23 10.25 -16.05
C ALA A 44 -5.05 10.85 -16.82
N GLY A 45 -5.15 10.98 -18.15
CA GLY A 45 -4.12 11.56 -19.00
C GLY A 45 -3.85 13.04 -18.70
N VAL A 46 -4.92 13.85 -18.57
CA VAL A 46 -4.84 15.31 -18.26
C VAL A 46 -4.17 15.54 -16.91
N ARG A 47 -4.34 14.64 -15.97
CA ARG A 47 -3.73 14.71 -14.65
C ARG A 47 -2.26 14.30 -14.65
N LEU A 48 -1.94 13.17 -15.29
CA LEU A 48 -0.59 12.57 -15.23
C LEU A 48 0.46 13.39 -15.97
N LEU A 49 0.16 13.85 -17.17
CA LEU A 49 1.15 14.54 -18.00
C LEU A 49 1.70 15.81 -17.35
N PRO A 50 0.86 16.76 -16.87
CA PRO A 50 1.39 17.94 -16.20
C PRO A 50 2.05 17.60 -14.86
N ALA A 51 1.56 16.60 -14.13
CA ALA A 51 2.19 16.16 -12.89
C ALA A 51 3.61 15.64 -13.12
N GLY A 52 3.81 14.82 -14.14
CA GLY A 52 5.14 14.34 -14.54
C GLY A 52 6.08 15.48 -14.93
N VAL A 53 5.59 16.47 -15.69
CA VAL A 53 6.36 17.67 -16.04
C VAL A 53 6.76 18.46 -14.78
N LEU A 54 5.82 18.66 -13.85
CA LEU A 54 6.11 19.36 -12.58
C LEU A 54 7.19 18.63 -11.76
N ILE A 55 7.12 17.29 -11.67
CA ILE A 55 8.16 16.49 -10.97
C ILE A 55 9.51 16.65 -11.64
N LEU A 56 9.58 16.62 -12.98
CA LEU A 56 10.85 16.82 -13.69
C LEU A 56 11.42 18.22 -13.49
N ILE A 57 10.58 19.25 -13.47
CA ILE A 57 10.98 20.63 -13.17
C ILE A 57 11.55 20.70 -11.75
N ILE A 58 10.85 20.15 -10.75
CA ILE A 58 11.33 20.10 -9.35
C ILE A 58 12.63 19.29 -9.28
N GLY A 59 12.70 18.13 -9.96
CA GLY A 59 13.92 17.32 -10.05
C GLY A 59 15.11 18.08 -10.62
N ALA A 60 14.89 18.93 -11.65
CA ALA A 60 15.92 19.77 -12.22
C ALA A 60 16.41 20.84 -11.22
N PHE A 61 15.52 21.47 -10.47
CA PHE A 61 15.89 22.40 -9.39
C PHE A 61 16.63 21.73 -8.22
N MET A 62 16.47 20.40 -8.08
CA MET A 62 17.18 19.60 -7.07
C MET A 62 18.44 18.94 -7.62
N ASP A 63 18.92 19.32 -8.82
CA ASP A 63 20.05 18.72 -9.51
C ASP A 63 20.00 17.20 -9.67
N ARG A 64 18.77 16.62 -9.81
CA ARG A 64 18.59 15.19 -9.99
C ARG A 64 19.02 14.77 -11.39
N PRO A 65 19.83 13.69 -11.50
CA PRO A 65 20.33 13.24 -12.80
C PRO A 65 19.21 12.72 -13.70
N GLN A 66 19.27 13.07 -14.99
CA GLN A 66 18.36 12.52 -15.99
C GLN A 66 18.75 11.08 -16.36
N PRO A 67 17.78 10.24 -16.74
CA PRO A 67 18.03 8.87 -17.17
C PRO A 67 19.03 8.82 -18.34
N LYS A 68 20.04 7.94 -18.25
CA LYS A 68 21.07 7.76 -19.29
C LYS A 68 21.13 6.32 -19.76
N GLY A 69 21.25 6.15 -21.07
CA GLY A 69 21.37 4.84 -21.69
C GLY A 69 20.02 4.13 -21.93
N TRP A 70 20.03 3.18 -22.87
CA TRP A 70 18.82 2.52 -23.34
C TRP A 70 18.14 1.64 -22.28
N LEU A 71 18.91 1.03 -21.37
CA LEU A 71 18.35 0.22 -20.27
C LEU A 71 17.54 1.03 -19.28
N ALA A 72 17.96 2.26 -18.94
CA ALA A 72 17.21 3.16 -18.10
C ALA A 72 15.85 3.48 -18.74
N TRP A 73 15.85 3.83 -20.02
CA TRP A 73 14.61 4.13 -20.75
C TRP A 73 13.71 2.92 -20.95
N LEU A 74 14.29 1.73 -21.19
CA LEU A 74 13.51 0.49 -21.27
C LEU A 74 12.75 0.23 -19.96
N TRP A 75 13.45 0.26 -18.81
CA TRP A 75 12.82 0.02 -17.52
C TRP A 75 11.82 1.10 -17.15
N ILE A 76 12.09 2.37 -17.45
CA ILE A 76 11.14 3.48 -17.26
C ILE A 76 9.90 3.28 -18.14
N THR A 77 10.04 2.84 -19.38
CA THR A 77 8.91 2.61 -20.29
C THR A 77 8.04 1.44 -19.80
N ILE A 78 8.64 0.33 -19.37
CA ILE A 78 7.89 -0.80 -18.78
C ILE A 78 7.16 -0.33 -17.51
N PHE A 79 7.83 0.42 -16.65
CA PHE A 79 7.23 0.98 -15.43
C PHE A 79 6.10 1.97 -15.77
N ALA A 80 6.29 2.84 -16.77
CA ALA A 80 5.30 3.77 -17.24
C ALA A 80 4.05 3.07 -17.79
N PHE A 81 4.22 1.96 -18.50
CA PHE A 81 3.10 1.19 -19.01
C PHE A 81 2.30 0.53 -17.87
N VAL A 82 2.98 -0.08 -16.90
CA VAL A 82 2.33 -0.78 -15.80
C VAL A 82 1.71 0.20 -14.79
N GLU A 83 2.50 1.17 -14.30
CA GLU A 83 2.10 2.09 -13.24
C GLU A 83 1.39 3.34 -13.79
N GLY A 84 1.85 3.86 -14.93
CA GLY A 84 1.29 5.05 -15.54
C GLY A 84 0.05 4.77 -16.40
N THR A 85 0.04 3.69 -17.19
CA THR A 85 -1.07 3.40 -18.10
C THR A 85 -2.07 2.44 -17.48
N LEU A 86 -1.64 1.22 -17.11
CA LEU A 86 -2.58 0.19 -16.62
C LEU A 86 -3.17 0.58 -15.28
N PHE A 87 -2.35 0.92 -14.29
CA PHE A 87 -2.86 1.30 -12.98
C PHE A 87 -3.80 2.49 -13.05
N GLN A 88 -3.37 3.57 -13.70
CA GLN A 88 -4.16 4.81 -13.77
C GLN A 88 -5.42 4.67 -14.64
N GLY A 89 -5.36 3.84 -15.69
CA GLY A 89 -6.52 3.51 -16.51
C GLY A 89 -7.54 2.69 -15.72
N PHE A 90 -7.13 1.61 -15.06
CA PHE A 90 -8.02 0.80 -14.21
C PHE A 90 -8.60 1.59 -13.04
N LEU A 91 -7.79 2.43 -12.41
CA LEU A 91 -8.23 3.34 -11.36
C LEU A 91 -9.33 4.28 -11.88
N ALA A 92 -9.11 4.93 -12.99
CA ALA A 92 -10.06 5.91 -13.56
C ALA A 92 -11.37 5.24 -14.00
N GLU A 93 -11.29 4.13 -14.74
CA GLU A 93 -12.45 3.35 -15.18
C GLU A 93 -13.20 2.74 -13.99
N GLY A 94 -12.50 2.15 -13.03
CA GLY A 94 -13.12 1.59 -11.83
C GLY A 94 -13.83 2.64 -10.99
N LEU A 95 -13.27 3.85 -10.91
CA LEU A 95 -13.85 4.95 -10.15
C LEU A 95 -15.17 5.47 -10.75
N VAL A 96 -15.47 5.20 -12.03
CA VAL A 96 -16.78 5.51 -12.64
C VAL A 96 -17.90 4.81 -11.87
N ILE A 97 -17.70 3.53 -11.52
CA ILE A 97 -18.74 2.65 -10.99
C ILE A 97 -18.62 2.51 -9.45
N THR A 98 -17.40 2.52 -8.92
CA THR A 98 -17.13 2.36 -7.48
C THR A 98 -17.11 3.72 -6.75
N SER A 99 -17.43 3.74 -5.45
CA SER A 99 -17.27 4.93 -4.61
C SER A 99 -15.80 5.28 -4.39
N ALA A 100 -15.48 6.54 -4.09
CA ALA A 100 -14.12 6.98 -3.83
C ALA A 100 -13.51 6.27 -2.61
N GLY A 101 -14.32 6.10 -1.55
CA GLY A 101 -13.91 5.42 -0.33
C GLY A 101 -13.57 3.95 -0.56
N LEU A 102 -14.50 3.18 -1.15
CA LEU A 102 -14.28 1.74 -1.42
C LEU A 102 -13.16 1.52 -2.44
N GLY A 103 -13.13 2.32 -3.51
CA GLY A 103 -12.05 2.27 -4.50
C GLY A 103 -10.68 2.47 -3.88
N SER A 104 -10.55 3.42 -2.94
CA SER A 104 -9.30 3.62 -2.20
C SER A 104 -8.93 2.41 -1.36
N VAL A 105 -9.86 1.81 -0.61
CA VAL A 105 -9.59 0.59 0.18
C VAL A 105 -9.09 -0.53 -0.71
N MET A 106 -9.70 -0.71 -1.88
CA MET A 106 -9.32 -1.77 -2.82
C MET A 106 -7.93 -1.53 -3.45
N ILE A 107 -7.63 -0.31 -3.86
CA ILE A 107 -6.30 0.06 -4.37
C ILE A 107 -5.23 -0.11 -3.29
N ASP A 108 -5.50 0.37 -2.08
CA ASP A 108 -4.56 0.29 -0.95
C ASP A 108 -4.44 -1.12 -0.35
N SER A 109 -5.20 -2.10 -0.86
CA SER A 109 -4.96 -3.54 -0.63
C SER A 109 -3.74 -4.09 -1.40
N GLN A 110 -3.10 -3.28 -2.25
CA GLN A 110 -1.86 -3.60 -2.96
C GLN A 110 -0.81 -4.37 -2.13
N PRO A 111 -0.58 -4.11 -0.82
CA PRO A 111 0.38 -4.88 -0.03
C PRO A 111 0.10 -6.38 0.03
N LEU A 112 -1.17 -6.80 -0.13
CA LEU A 112 -1.51 -8.23 -0.24
C LEU A 112 -0.90 -8.82 -1.52
N ALA A 113 -1.09 -8.14 -2.65
CA ALA A 113 -0.55 -8.58 -3.93
C ALA A 113 0.99 -8.54 -3.92
N VAL A 114 1.60 -7.51 -3.30
CA VAL A 114 3.06 -7.44 -3.13
C VAL A 114 3.56 -8.60 -2.28
N ALA A 115 2.89 -8.95 -1.18
CA ALA A 115 3.28 -10.09 -0.33
C ALA A 115 3.22 -11.41 -1.10
N LEU A 116 2.17 -11.64 -1.90
CA LEU A 116 2.03 -12.82 -2.75
C LEU A 116 3.10 -12.88 -3.84
N LEU A 117 3.37 -11.76 -4.51
CA LEU A 117 4.42 -11.66 -5.52
C LEU A 117 5.81 -11.88 -4.92
N SER A 118 6.08 -11.37 -3.73
CA SER A 118 7.34 -11.57 -3.02
C SER A 118 7.54 -13.04 -2.62
N LEU A 119 6.48 -13.69 -2.14
CA LEU A 119 6.50 -15.14 -1.85
C LEU A 119 6.88 -15.93 -3.10
N TRP A 120 6.24 -15.63 -4.23
CA TRP A 120 6.42 -16.39 -5.46
C TRP A 120 7.73 -16.07 -6.19
N LEU A 121 8.11 -14.78 -6.31
CA LEU A 121 9.29 -14.34 -7.08
C LEU A 121 10.58 -14.42 -6.28
N PHE A 122 10.53 -14.14 -4.98
CA PHE A 122 11.72 -14.05 -4.12
C PHE A 122 11.79 -15.17 -3.10
N GLN A 123 10.78 -16.08 -3.09
CA GLN A 123 10.65 -17.17 -2.11
C GLN A 123 10.77 -16.67 -0.66
N GLU A 124 10.30 -15.45 -0.40
CA GLU A 124 10.28 -14.87 0.93
C GLU A 124 9.29 -15.65 1.81
N HIS A 125 9.69 -15.99 3.03
CA HIS A 125 8.81 -16.69 3.96
C HIS A 125 7.79 -15.71 4.54
N ILE A 126 6.52 -15.99 4.33
CA ILE A 126 5.43 -15.25 4.96
C ILE A 126 5.20 -15.87 6.35
N GLY A 127 5.54 -15.14 7.42
CA GLY A 127 5.27 -15.59 8.78
C GLY A 127 3.76 -15.61 9.10
N LEU A 128 3.41 -16.12 10.29
CA LEU A 128 2.02 -16.25 10.75
C LEU A 128 1.21 -14.95 10.60
N TRP A 129 1.79 -13.82 10.97
CA TRP A 129 1.14 -12.50 10.89
C TRP A 129 0.86 -12.08 9.44
N GLY A 130 1.75 -12.43 8.51
CA GLY A 130 1.51 -12.18 7.10
C GLY A 130 0.40 -13.06 6.52
N TRP A 131 0.33 -14.33 6.89
CA TRP A 131 -0.77 -15.23 6.49
C TRP A 131 -2.10 -14.78 7.08
N LEU A 132 -2.14 -14.40 8.36
CA LEU A 132 -3.34 -13.86 8.98
C LEU A 132 -3.81 -12.58 8.26
N GLY A 133 -2.86 -11.68 7.98
CA GLY A 133 -3.16 -10.48 7.18
C GLY A 133 -3.74 -10.84 5.81
N LEU A 134 -3.15 -11.81 5.12
CA LEU A 134 -3.61 -12.23 3.80
C LEU A 134 -5.06 -12.76 3.83
N VAL A 135 -5.38 -13.64 4.78
CA VAL A 135 -6.74 -14.20 4.94
C VAL A 135 -7.74 -13.09 5.25
N LEU A 136 -7.43 -12.20 6.21
CA LEU A 136 -8.29 -11.07 6.54
C LEU A 136 -8.50 -10.14 5.35
N GLY A 137 -7.43 -9.89 4.57
CA GLY A 137 -7.50 -9.02 3.39
C GLY A 137 -8.37 -9.60 2.29
N VAL A 138 -8.19 -10.86 1.94
CA VAL A 138 -9.01 -11.53 0.93
C VAL A 138 -10.47 -11.55 1.38
N THR A 139 -10.75 -11.88 2.65
CA THR A 139 -12.11 -11.85 3.19
C THR A 139 -12.70 -10.44 3.14
N GLY A 140 -11.92 -9.43 3.58
CA GLY A 140 -12.38 -8.03 3.55
C GLY A 140 -12.71 -7.53 2.15
N ILE A 141 -11.82 -7.77 1.18
CA ILE A 141 -12.04 -7.40 -0.23
C ILE A 141 -13.26 -8.13 -0.80
N SER A 142 -13.44 -9.41 -0.47
CA SER A 142 -14.61 -10.17 -0.92
C SER A 142 -15.93 -9.60 -0.38
N LEU A 143 -15.95 -9.15 0.89
CA LEU A 143 -17.13 -8.49 1.47
C LEU A 143 -17.43 -7.12 0.86
N ILE A 144 -16.42 -6.43 0.33
CA ILE A 144 -16.60 -5.15 -0.37
C ILE A 144 -17.08 -5.37 -1.80
N GLY A 145 -16.47 -6.30 -2.51
CA GLY A 145 -16.61 -6.42 -3.97
C GLY A 145 -17.67 -7.42 -4.45
N LEU A 146 -18.16 -8.30 -3.55
CA LEU A 146 -19.23 -9.24 -3.91
C LEU A 146 -20.61 -8.63 -3.63
N PRO A 147 -21.59 -8.86 -4.52
CA PRO A 147 -22.98 -8.50 -4.23
C PRO A 147 -23.45 -9.14 -2.92
N GLU A 148 -24.19 -8.37 -2.10
CA GLU A 148 -24.66 -8.86 -0.79
C GLU A 148 -25.50 -10.14 -0.91
N GLU A 149 -26.31 -10.24 -1.96
CA GLU A 149 -27.12 -11.42 -2.28
C GLU A 149 -26.25 -12.69 -2.39
N TRP A 150 -25.07 -12.59 -3.01
CA TRP A 150 -24.17 -13.74 -3.13
C TRP A 150 -23.55 -14.13 -1.80
N ILE A 151 -23.26 -13.16 -0.94
CA ILE A 151 -22.70 -13.40 0.38
C ILE A 151 -23.72 -14.20 1.22
N PHE A 152 -24.99 -13.82 1.17
CA PHE A 152 -26.06 -14.53 1.88
C PHE A 152 -26.38 -15.89 1.24
N ASP A 153 -26.38 -16.00 -0.09
CA ASP A 153 -26.61 -17.27 -0.79
C ASP A 153 -25.52 -18.31 -0.50
N VAL A 154 -24.26 -17.86 -0.40
CA VAL A 154 -23.14 -18.75 -0.02
C VAL A 154 -23.30 -19.25 1.41
N LEU A 155 -23.79 -18.41 2.33
CA LEU A 155 -24.00 -18.80 3.72
C LEU A 155 -25.21 -19.75 3.90
N ASP A 156 -26.28 -19.56 3.09
CA ASP A 156 -27.53 -20.32 3.24
C ASP A 156 -27.57 -21.62 2.40
N SER A 157 -27.04 -21.60 1.19
CA SER A 157 -27.27 -22.66 0.18
C SER A 157 -25.99 -23.29 -0.40
N GLY A 158 -24.81 -22.78 -0.03
CA GLY A 158 -23.53 -23.14 -0.66
C GLY A 158 -23.35 -22.49 -2.03
N VAL A 159 -22.11 -22.52 -2.54
CA VAL A 159 -21.70 -21.82 -3.76
C VAL A 159 -22.36 -22.41 -5.00
N LYS A 160 -23.33 -21.71 -5.57
CA LYS A 160 -23.84 -21.98 -6.93
C LYS A 160 -23.34 -20.86 -7.87
N ILE A 161 -22.17 -21.05 -8.43
CA ILE A 161 -21.61 -20.09 -9.39
C ILE A 161 -22.20 -20.39 -10.76
N THR A 162 -22.98 -19.45 -11.32
CA THR A 162 -23.49 -19.49 -12.69
C THR A 162 -22.64 -18.62 -13.61
N THR A 163 -22.74 -18.84 -14.92
CA THR A 163 -22.03 -17.98 -15.93
C THR A 163 -22.41 -16.53 -15.85
N ASP A 164 -23.65 -16.23 -15.51
CA ASP A 164 -24.16 -14.85 -15.37
C ASP A 164 -23.48 -14.12 -14.20
N ASN A 165 -23.14 -14.85 -13.15
CA ASN A 165 -22.43 -14.31 -11.99
C ASN A 165 -21.02 -13.82 -12.35
N TRP A 166 -20.29 -14.55 -13.19
CA TRP A 166 -18.98 -14.12 -13.66
C TRP A 166 -19.06 -12.83 -14.48
N GLN A 167 -20.07 -12.68 -15.35
CA GLN A 167 -20.24 -11.47 -16.15
C GLN A 167 -20.51 -10.24 -15.27
N GLN A 168 -21.32 -10.38 -14.21
CA GLN A 168 -21.59 -9.32 -13.25
C GLN A 168 -20.32 -8.93 -12.49
N LEU A 169 -19.52 -9.90 -12.04
CA LEU A 169 -18.26 -9.65 -11.32
C LEU A 169 -17.27 -8.87 -12.21
N PHE A 170 -17.08 -9.30 -13.45
CA PHE A 170 -16.14 -8.63 -14.36
C PHE A 170 -16.65 -7.27 -14.87
N ALA A 171 -17.93 -6.99 -14.76
CA ALA A 171 -18.51 -5.68 -15.07
C ALA A 171 -18.47 -4.71 -13.87
N SER A 172 -18.03 -5.16 -12.70
CA SER A 172 -17.98 -4.34 -11.49
C SER A 172 -16.78 -3.40 -11.46
N GLY A 173 -16.95 -2.22 -10.88
CA GLY A 173 -15.86 -1.26 -10.69
C GLY A 173 -14.79 -1.79 -9.72
N GLU A 174 -15.20 -2.61 -8.77
CA GLU A 174 -14.35 -3.27 -7.79
C GLU A 174 -13.30 -4.17 -8.45
N TRP A 175 -13.70 -4.90 -9.50
CA TRP A 175 -12.76 -5.72 -10.27
C TRP A 175 -11.67 -4.87 -10.94
N LEU A 176 -12.06 -3.75 -11.55
CA LEU A 176 -11.10 -2.81 -12.15
C LEU A 176 -10.15 -2.21 -11.09
N MET A 177 -10.67 -1.90 -9.90
CA MET A 177 -9.85 -1.44 -8.78
C MET A 177 -8.83 -2.50 -8.32
N LEU A 178 -9.21 -3.78 -8.29
CA LEU A 178 -8.29 -4.89 -7.98
C LEU A 178 -7.22 -5.06 -9.06
N LEU A 179 -7.57 -4.92 -10.34
CA LEU A 179 -6.58 -4.89 -11.43
C LEU A 179 -5.64 -3.69 -11.29
N GLY A 180 -6.15 -2.55 -10.86
CA GLY A 180 -5.35 -1.39 -10.49
C GLY A 180 -4.39 -1.70 -9.35
N ALA A 181 -4.88 -2.28 -8.25
CA ALA A 181 -4.04 -2.69 -7.12
C ALA A 181 -2.93 -3.66 -7.53
N LEU A 182 -3.25 -4.63 -8.39
CA LEU A 182 -2.27 -5.58 -8.93
C LEU A 182 -1.23 -4.86 -9.81
N SER A 183 -1.66 -3.96 -10.69
CA SER A 183 -0.75 -3.16 -11.52
C SER A 183 0.19 -2.31 -10.66
N MET A 184 -0.33 -1.67 -9.63
CA MET A 184 0.45 -0.90 -8.66
C MET A 184 1.43 -1.80 -7.87
N ALA A 185 1.01 -3.02 -7.51
CA ALA A 185 1.90 -3.99 -6.86
C ALA A 185 3.07 -4.40 -7.76
N VAL A 186 2.80 -4.69 -9.03
CA VAL A 186 3.85 -4.97 -10.03
C VAL A 186 4.75 -3.75 -10.23
N GLY A 187 4.20 -2.55 -10.32
CA GLY A 187 4.93 -1.29 -10.39
C GLY A 187 5.88 -1.10 -9.20
N THR A 188 5.41 -1.39 -7.98
CA THR A 188 6.22 -1.36 -6.75
C THR A 188 7.41 -2.33 -6.79
N VAL A 189 7.27 -3.48 -7.43
CA VAL A 189 8.40 -4.40 -7.67
C VAL A 189 9.32 -3.85 -8.75
N LEU A 190 8.77 -3.34 -9.85
CA LEU A 190 9.51 -2.81 -10.99
C LEU A 190 10.40 -1.61 -10.63
N ILE A 191 9.96 -0.73 -9.73
CA ILE A 191 10.75 0.45 -9.34
C ILE A 191 12.14 0.07 -8.80
N ARG A 192 12.28 -1.11 -8.16
CA ARG A 192 13.59 -1.63 -7.70
C ARG A 192 14.56 -1.84 -8.86
N TYR A 193 14.06 -2.24 -10.04
CA TYR A 193 14.86 -2.42 -11.25
C TYR A 193 15.14 -1.09 -11.91
N VAL A 194 14.16 -0.19 -11.98
CA VAL A 194 14.33 1.18 -12.50
C VAL A 194 15.41 1.93 -11.74
N CYS A 195 15.39 1.87 -10.40
CA CYS A 195 16.36 2.58 -9.55
C CYS A 195 17.81 2.07 -9.67
N ARG A 196 18.05 0.94 -10.35
CA ARG A 196 19.41 0.51 -10.68
C ARG A 196 20.03 1.34 -11.81
N TYR A 197 19.21 2.00 -12.62
CA TYR A 197 19.63 2.67 -13.85
C TYR A 197 19.23 4.14 -13.90
N ALA A 198 18.30 4.58 -13.07
CA ALA A 198 17.75 5.94 -13.06
C ALA A 198 17.50 6.45 -11.65
N ASP A 199 17.56 7.77 -11.47
CA ASP A 199 17.13 8.41 -10.22
C ASP A 199 15.60 8.23 -10.03
N PRO A 200 15.12 7.88 -8.83
CA PRO A 200 13.71 7.62 -8.58
C PRO A 200 12.79 8.80 -8.86
N VAL A 201 13.24 10.05 -8.62
CA VAL A 201 12.43 11.26 -8.85
C VAL A 201 12.25 11.50 -10.34
N THR A 202 13.37 11.49 -11.11
CA THR A 202 13.30 11.69 -12.57
C THR A 202 12.61 10.52 -13.26
N ALA A 203 12.80 9.28 -12.80
CA ALA A 203 12.07 8.12 -13.29
C ALA A 203 10.57 8.26 -13.06
N THR A 204 10.15 8.79 -11.88
CA THR A 204 8.74 9.06 -11.58
C THR A 204 8.16 10.14 -12.49
N GLY A 205 8.86 11.22 -12.75
CA GLY A 205 8.40 12.24 -13.69
C GLY A 205 8.21 11.66 -15.10
N TRP A 206 9.20 10.92 -15.59
CA TRP A 206 9.13 10.30 -16.92
C TRP A 206 8.07 9.21 -17.04
N HIS A 207 7.87 8.37 -16.01
CA HIS A 207 6.81 7.34 -16.10
C HIS A 207 5.41 7.95 -16.17
N MET A 208 5.16 9.06 -15.48
CA MET A 208 3.87 9.76 -15.57
C MET A 208 3.65 10.34 -16.98
N ILE A 209 4.68 10.97 -17.57
CA ILE A 209 4.58 11.49 -18.93
C ILE A 209 4.34 10.36 -19.93
N LEU A 210 5.22 9.34 -19.93
CA LEU A 210 5.11 8.23 -20.88
C LEU A 210 3.85 7.40 -20.67
N GLY A 211 3.41 7.20 -19.42
CA GLY A 211 2.19 6.47 -19.10
C GLY A 211 0.92 7.20 -19.45
N SER A 212 0.95 8.54 -19.51
CA SER A 212 -0.18 9.35 -19.94
C SER A 212 -0.46 9.26 -21.45
N LEU A 213 0.56 9.02 -22.29
CA LEU A 213 0.43 9.00 -23.74
C LEU A 213 -0.52 7.91 -24.25
N PRO A 214 -0.41 6.63 -23.80
CA PRO A 214 -1.40 5.61 -24.18
C PRO A 214 -2.81 5.93 -23.70
N LEU A 215 -2.95 6.52 -22.48
CA LEU A 215 -4.27 6.93 -21.96
C LEU A 215 -4.94 7.97 -22.87
N TRP A 216 -4.18 8.96 -23.31
CA TRP A 216 -4.65 9.95 -24.28
C TRP A 216 -4.99 9.32 -25.64
N GLY A 217 -4.14 8.41 -26.11
CA GLY A 217 -4.35 7.70 -27.37
C GLY A 217 -5.62 6.85 -27.35
N ILE A 218 -5.81 6.07 -26.27
CA ILE A 218 -7.02 5.25 -26.09
C ILE A 218 -8.26 6.16 -25.94
N SER A 219 -8.18 7.18 -25.09
CA SER A 219 -9.26 8.15 -24.89
C SER A 219 -9.72 8.79 -26.23
N ALA A 220 -8.76 9.17 -27.07
CA ALA A 220 -9.08 9.77 -28.37
C ALA A 220 -9.82 8.83 -29.31
N VAL A 221 -9.68 7.50 -29.15
CA VAL A 221 -10.32 6.49 -30.01
C VAL A 221 -11.63 5.98 -29.44
N VAL A 222 -11.69 5.74 -28.11
CA VAL A 222 -12.83 5.05 -27.48
C VAL A 222 -13.78 5.99 -26.75
N GLU A 223 -13.30 7.16 -26.32
CA GLU A 223 -14.09 8.13 -25.58
C GLU A 223 -14.54 9.28 -26.50
N SER A 224 -15.62 9.93 -26.13
CA SER A 224 -16.16 11.09 -26.86
C SER A 224 -16.63 12.16 -25.91
N LYS A 225 -16.59 13.43 -26.35
CA LYS A 225 -17.04 14.60 -25.57
C LYS A 225 -16.24 14.81 -24.26
N GLN A 226 -14.95 14.48 -24.23
CA GLN A 226 -14.10 14.46 -23.05
C GLN A 226 -14.11 15.76 -22.24
N TRP A 227 -14.20 16.92 -22.90
CA TRP A 227 -14.18 18.27 -22.29
C TRP A 227 -15.51 19.03 -22.35
N GLN A 228 -16.53 18.50 -23.05
CA GLN A 228 -17.75 19.26 -23.27
C GLN A 228 -18.61 19.47 -22.02
N GLY A 229 -18.48 18.58 -21.05
CA GLY A 229 -19.18 18.65 -19.75
C GLY A 229 -18.44 19.39 -18.66
N LEU A 230 -17.13 19.67 -18.84
CA LEU A 230 -16.30 20.28 -17.81
C LEU A 230 -16.71 21.71 -17.53
N VAL A 231 -16.98 21.99 -16.24
CA VAL A 231 -17.24 23.32 -15.71
C VAL A 231 -16.00 23.87 -14.97
N ILE A 232 -16.02 25.14 -14.60
CA ILE A 232 -14.85 25.80 -14.01
C ILE A 232 -14.40 25.12 -12.70
N SER A 233 -15.33 24.60 -11.89
CA SER A 233 -15.01 23.86 -10.67
C SER A 233 -14.26 22.57 -10.93
N ASP A 234 -14.53 21.90 -12.06
CA ASP A 234 -13.83 20.67 -12.42
C ASP A 234 -12.37 20.93 -12.77
N TRP A 235 -12.08 22.06 -13.42
CA TRP A 235 -10.70 22.48 -13.68
C TRP A 235 -9.92 22.79 -12.38
N PHE A 236 -10.59 23.36 -11.36
CA PHE A 236 -9.97 23.51 -10.04
C PHE A 236 -9.72 22.16 -9.39
N ALA A 237 -10.68 21.23 -9.44
CA ALA A 237 -10.52 19.88 -8.92
C ALA A 237 -9.40 19.11 -9.65
N LEU A 238 -9.36 19.15 -11.00
CA LEU A 238 -8.29 18.55 -11.80
C LEU A 238 -6.92 19.17 -11.49
N SER A 239 -6.85 20.48 -11.32
CA SER A 239 -5.60 21.17 -10.92
C SER A 239 -5.16 20.73 -9.52
N TYR A 240 -6.10 20.60 -8.58
CA TYR A 240 -5.82 20.06 -7.25
C TYR A 240 -5.27 18.63 -7.34
N VAL A 241 -5.93 17.74 -8.06
CA VAL A 241 -5.49 16.35 -8.22
C VAL A 241 -4.13 16.27 -8.91
N THR A 242 -3.87 17.11 -9.92
CA THR A 242 -2.59 17.16 -10.63
C THR A 242 -1.45 17.63 -9.74
N ILE A 243 -1.63 18.75 -9.07
CA ILE A 243 -0.56 19.39 -8.28
C ILE A 243 -0.39 18.66 -6.94
N PHE A 244 -1.46 18.52 -6.18
CA PHE A 244 -1.40 18.00 -4.80
C PHE A 244 -1.48 16.47 -4.79
N GLY A 245 -2.47 15.87 -5.45
CA GLY A 245 -2.68 14.42 -5.47
C GLY A 245 -1.67 13.65 -6.31
N SER A 246 -1.06 14.30 -7.31
CA SER A 246 -0.07 13.64 -8.17
C SER A 246 1.35 14.18 -7.93
N ALA A 247 1.67 15.42 -8.29
CA ALA A 247 3.05 15.90 -8.24
C ALA A 247 3.60 15.97 -6.80
N ILE A 248 2.88 16.62 -5.87
CA ILE A 248 3.35 16.79 -4.48
C ILE A 248 3.28 15.47 -3.71
N ALA A 249 2.18 14.74 -3.78
CA ALA A 249 2.02 13.50 -3.03
C ALA A 249 3.08 12.46 -3.43
N TYR A 250 3.27 12.20 -4.72
CA TYR A 250 4.33 11.30 -5.19
C TYR A 250 5.73 11.83 -4.91
N GLY A 251 5.95 13.15 -5.06
CA GLY A 251 7.23 13.78 -4.73
C GLY A 251 7.62 13.59 -3.27
N LEU A 252 6.69 13.83 -2.33
CA LEU A 252 6.91 13.61 -0.91
C LEU A 252 7.09 12.13 -0.59
N PHE A 253 6.25 11.25 -1.15
CA PHE A 253 6.33 9.82 -0.94
C PHE A 253 7.70 9.26 -1.35
N PHE A 254 8.19 9.59 -2.55
CA PHE A 254 9.49 9.10 -3.02
C PHE A 254 10.66 9.76 -2.28
N TYR A 255 10.54 11.02 -1.87
CA TYR A 255 11.53 11.65 -1.01
C TYR A 255 11.70 10.89 0.31
N PHE A 256 10.60 10.56 0.99
CA PHE A 256 10.65 9.81 2.24
C PHE A 256 11.07 8.34 2.01
N ALA A 257 10.62 7.71 0.94
CA ALA A 257 11.01 6.35 0.59
C ALA A 257 12.51 6.22 0.31
N SER A 258 13.13 7.25 -0.30
CA SER A 258 14.55 7.25 -0.63
C SER A 258 15.46 7.65 0.54
N SER A 259 14.95 8.45 1.49
CA SER A 259 15.78 9.06 2.54
C SER A 259 15.67 8.40 3.91
N GLY A 260 14.83 7.38 4.11
CA GLY A 260 14.61 6.87 5.44
C GLY A 260 13.90 5.54 5.58
N ASN A 261 13.14 5.43 6.64
CA ASN A 261 12.55 4.19 7.11
C ASN A 261 11.31 3.83 6.26
N LEU A 262 11.53 3.04 5.21
CA LEU A 262 10.47 2.56 4.30
C LEU A 262 9.36 1.82 5.07
N THR A 263 9.71 1.11 6.13
CA THR A 263 8.76 0.39 6.98
C THR A 263 7.78 1.35 7.68
N SER A 264 8.29 2.47 8.20
CA SER A 264 7.43 3.49 8.83
C SER A 264 6.53 4.19 7.81
N LEU A 265 7.03 4.43 6.59
CA LEU A 265 6.24 5.02 5.51
C LEU A 265 5.15 4.06 5.04
N SER A 266 5.50 2.78 4.83
CA SER A 266 4.55 1.75 4.41
C SER A 266 3.45 1.50 5.44
N SER A 267 3.74 1.66 6.74
CA SER A 267 2.71 1.53 7.77
C SER A 267 1.68 2.67 7.77
N LEU A 268 1.92 3.76 7.04
CA LEU A 268 0.99 4.88 6.93
C LEU A 268 0.06 4.79 5.71
N THR A 269 0.26 3.82 4.81
CA THR A 269 -0.57 3.69 3.58
C THR A 269 -2.06 3.47 3.90
N PHE A 270 -2.38 2.83 5.03
CA PHE A 270 -3.77 2.63 5.45
C PHE A 270 -4.52 3.95 5.75
N LEU A 271 -3.82 5.07 5.88
CA LEU A 271 -4.46 6.38 6.09
C LEU A 271 -5.16 6.89 4.82
N THR A 272 -4.70 6.51 3.63
CA THR A 272 -5.32 6.92 2.37
C THR A 272 -6.81 6.54 2.31
N PRO A 273 -7.20 5.27 2.49
CA PRO A 273 -8.62 4.90 2.47
C PRO A 273 -9.41 5.50 3.64
N VAL A 274 -8.80 5.74 4.79
CA VAL A 274 -9.48 6.43 5.89
C VAL A 274 -9.87 7.85 5.48
N PHE A 275 -8.96 8.60 4.87
CA PHE A 275 -9.27 9.93 4.36
C PHE A 275 -10.28 9.88 3.20
N ALA A 276 -10.14 8.93 2.26
CA ALA A 276 -11.07 8.78 1.16
C ALA A 276 -12.51 8.46 1.63
N LEU A 277 -12.66 7.59 2.63
CA LEU A 277 -13.96 7.27 3.23
C LEU A 277 -14.59 8.49 3.93
N ILE A 278 -13.82 9.20 4.75
CA ILE A 278 -14.30 10.39 5.46
C ILE A 278 -14.73 11.47 4.46
N PHE A 279 -13.90 11.81 3.51
CA PHE A 279 -14.17 12.89 2.56
C PHE A 279 -15.18 12.47 1.47
N GLY A 280 -15.23 11.17 1.09
CA GLY A 280 -16.27 10.63 0.22
C GLY A 280 -17.66 10.75 0.84
N HIS A 281 -17.77 10.43 2.13
CA HIS A 281 -19.01 10.65 2.87
C HIS A 281 -19.38 12.14 2.96
N LEU A 282 -18.41 13.01 3.31
CA LEU A 282 -18.67 14.45 3.53
C LEU A 282 -19.01 15.22 2.24
N PHE A 283 -18.31 14.94 1.14
CA PHE A 283 -18.44 15.74 -0.09
C PHE A 283 -19.28 15.08 -1.18
N LEU A 284 -19.36 13.74 -1.19
CA LEU A 284 -20.08 12.99 -2.22
C LEU A 284 -21.30 12.25 -1.66
N SER A 285 -21.59 12.37 -0.36
CA SER A 285 -22.66 11.67 0.32
C SER A 285 -22.60 10.14 0.13
N GLU A 286 -21.39 9.58 0.01
CA GLU A 286 -21.20 8.15 -0.09
C GLU A 286 -21.63 7.45 1.21
N VAL A 287 -22.44 6.39 1.08
CA VAL A 287 -22.92 5.59 2.20
C VAL A 287 -22.53 4.15 1.95
N LEU A 288 -21.88 3.53 2.92
CA LEU A 288 -21.51 2.13 2.90
C LEU A 288 -22.54 1.28 3.60
N SER A 289 -22.77 0.08 3.09
CA SER A 289 -23.58 -0.92 3.78
C SER A 289 -22.84 -1.46 5.02
N PRO A 290 -23.55 -2.05 5.99
CA PRO A 290 -22.93 -2.65 7.17
C PRO A 290 -21.90 -3.74 6.81
N ILE A 291 -22.15 -4.54 5.77
CA ILE A 291 -21.24 -5.57 5.29
C ILE A 291 -19.97 -4.94 4.70
N GLN A 292 -20.11 -3.88 3.92
CA GLN A 292 -18.96 -3.14 3.37
C GLN A 292 -18.12 -2.52 4.48
N TRP A 293 -18.72 -2.02 5.56
CA TRP A 293 -17.97 -1.55 6.73
C TRP A 293 -17.14 -2.66 7.38
N VAL A 294 -17.69 -3.87 7.54
CA VAL A 294 -16.94 -5.02 8.04
C VAL A 294 -15.77 -5.33 7.10
N GLY A 295 -16.01 -5.35 5.79
CA GLY A 295 -14.98 -5.54 4.76
C GLY A 295 -13.86 -4.50 4.85
N VAL A 296 -14.20 -3.23 5.01
CA VAL A 296 -13.24 -2.12 5.20
C VAL A 296 -12.36 -2.36 6.44
N PHE A 297 -12.96 -2.66 7.60
CA PHE A 297 -12.20 -2.93 8.82
C PHE A 297 -11.25 -4.11 8.67
N LEU A 298 -11.71 -5.22 8.08
CA LEU A 298 -10.86 -6.39 7.83
C LEU A 298 -9.70 -6.06 6.89
N THR A 299 -9.96 -5.32 5.81
CA THR A 299 -8.93 -4.91 4.85
C THR A 299 -7.90 -3.97 5.50
N LEU A 300 -8.33 -3.00 6.30
CA LEU A 300 -7.42 -2.09 7.00
C LEU A 300 -6.54 -2.83 8.02
N ILE A 301 -7.12 -3.76 8.79
CA ILE A 301 -6.37 -4.62 9.71
C ILE A 301 -5.36 -5.48 8.92
N SER A 302 -5.78 -6.05 7.79
CA SER A 302 -4.91 -6.82 6.91
C SER A 302 -3.70 -6.02 6.43
N ILE A 303 -3.94 -4.81 5.89
CA ILE A 303 -2.87 -3.92 5.42
C ILE A 303 -1.89 -3.63 6.55
N TYR A 304 -2.40 -3.34 7.76
CA TYR A 304 -1.57 -3.11 8.93
C TYR A 304 -0.72 -4.34 9.29
N LEU A 305 -1.31 -5.54 9.36
CA LEU A 305 -0.60 -6.78 9.70
C LEU A 305 0.48 -7.12 8.66
N ILE A 306 0.18 -6.97 7.37
CA ILE A 306 1.13 -7.25 6.29
C ILE A 306 2.30 -6.27 6.34
N ASN A 307 2.05 -4.99 6.56
CA ASN A 307 3.10 -3.98 6.65
C ASN A 307 3.97 -4.14 7.90
N GLN A 308 3.41 -4.67 9.01
CA GLN A 308 4.12 -4.86 10.27
C GLN A 308 4.68 -6.29 10.47
N ARG A 309 4.49 -7.20 9.50
CA ARG A 309 4.83 -8.63 9.63
C ARG A 309 6.27 -8.90 10.11
N GLU A 310 7.25 -8.13 9.63
CA GLU A 310 8.65 -8.29 10.00
C GLU A 310 8.93 -7.83 11.43
N ASN A 311 8.32 -6.71 11.84
CA ASN A 311 8.44 -6.18 13.20
C ASN A 311 7.79 -7.11 14.22
N LEU A 312 6.58 -7.62 13.91
CA LEU A 312 5.86 -8.56 14.76
C LEU A 312 6.59 -9.91 14.87
N ALA A 313 7.14 -10.42 13.77
CA ALA A 313 7.95 -11.63 13.76
C ALA A 313 9.26 -11.46 14.54
N GLY A 314 9.91 -10.30 14.43
CA GLY A 314 11.13 -9.98 15.17
C GLY A 314 10.92 -9.84 16.68
N GLN A 315 9.78 -9.31 17.11
CA GLN A 315 9.40 -9.24 18.52
C GLN A 315 9.15 -10.63 19.12
N ASN A 316 8.45 -11.50 18.39
CA ASN A 316 8.23 -12.89 18.84
C ASN A 316 9.55 -13.66 18.97
N LYS A 317 10.49 -13.54 18.02
CA LYS A 317 11.81 -14.15 18.13
C LYS A 317 12.60 -13.66 19.36
N LYS A 318 12.56 -12.36 19.64
CA LYS A 318 13.23 -11.79 20.81
C LYS A 318 12.60 -12.27 22.12
N ALA A 319 11.27 -12.40 22.17
CA ALA A 319 10.57 -12.93 23.33
C ALA A 319 10.93 -14.41 23.56
N THR A 320 10.91 -15.25 22.53
CA THR A 320 11.26 -16.68 22.61
C THR A 320 12.72 -16.88 23.06
N VAL A 321 13.67 -16.12 22.48
CA VAL A 321 15.09 -16.20 22.88
C VAL A 321 15.29 -15.71 24.31
N SER A 322 14.54 -14.72 24.78
CA SER A 322 14.59 -14.26 26.17
C SER A 322 14.06 -15.32 27.14
N GLU A 323 12.98 -16.02 26.79
CA GLU A 323 12.43 -17.12 27.58
C GLU A 323 13.36 -18.33 27.62
N GLU A 324 13.96 -18.73 26.49
CA GLU A 324 14.95 -19.80 26.43
C GLU A 324 16.19 -19.48 27.27
N ASN A 325 16.73 -18.26 27.19
CA ASN A 325 17.86 -17.83 27.98
C ASN A 325 17.54 -17.82 29.49
N THR A 326 16.32 -17.41 29.87
CA THR A 326 15.87 -17.42 31.27
C THR A 326 15.75 -18.86 31.79
N GLN A 327 15.18 -19.77 30.98
CA GLN A 327 15.10 -21.19 31.31
C GLN A 327 16.49 -21.84 31.46
N GLN A 328 17.43 -21.55 30.55
CA GLN A 328 18.79 -22.04 30.62
C GLN A 328 19.52 -21.52 31.87
N GLN A 329 19.34 -20.24 32.23
CA GLN A 329 19.89 -19.71 33.49
C GLN A 329 19.32 -20.42 34.73
N LEU A 330 18.01 -20.64 34.79
CA LEU A 330 17.37 -21.36 35.88
C LEU A 330 17.86 -22.81 36.01
N VAL A 331 18.10 -23.49 34.90
CA VAL A 331 18.64 -24.85 34.86
C VAL A 331 20.09 -24.86 35.35
N LEU A 332 20.93 -23.90 34.97
CA LEU A 332 22.31 -23.75 35.42
C LEU A 332 22.38 -23.44 36.92
N GLU A 333 21.55 -22.56 37.44
CA GLU A 333 21.46 -22.23 38.86
C GLU A 333 21.02 -23.46 39.69
N ALA A 334 20.03 -24.21 39.22
CA ALA A 334 19.56 -25.43 39.85
C ALA A 334 20.64 -26.56 39.86
N SER A 335 21.43 -26.63 38.78
CA SER A 335 22.55 -27.57 38.66
C SER A 335 23.70 -27.22 39.66
N SER A 336 24.07 -25.92 39.71
CA SER A 336 25.09 -25.42 40.63
C SER A 336 24.67 -25.58 42.09
N ALA A 337 23.41 -25.36 42.44
CA ALA A 337 22.88 -25.59 43.77
C ALA A 337 22.96 -27.07 44.21
N LYS A 338 22.67 -28.01 43.26
CA LYS A 338 22.82 -29.43 43.52
C LYS A 338 24.30 -29.85 43.75
N GLU A 339 25.21 -29.27 42.97
CA GLU A 339 26.64 -29.53 43.08
C GLU A 339 27.18 -29.02 44.41
N PHE A 340 26.78 -27.81 44.86
CA PHE A 340 27.09 -27.26 46.17
C PHE A 340 26.57 -28.16 47.33
N THR A 341 25.33 -28.64 47.18
CA THR A 341 24.74 -29.53 48.19
C THR A 341 25.49 -30.86 48.30
N ASN A 342 25.92 -31.42 47.16
CA ASN A 342 26.68 -32.67 47.13
C ASN A 342 28.08 -32.50 47.69
N VAL A 343 28.77 -31.38 47.44
CA VAL A 343 30.08 -31.08 47.98
C VAL A 343 29.98 -30.89 49.52
N THR A 344 28.97 -30.18 49.99
CA THR A 344 28.74 -29.97 51.43
C THR A 344 28.47 -31.31 52.16
N LEU A 345 27.67 -32.18 51.55
CA LEU A 345 27.41 -33.53 52.12
C LEU A 345 28.65 -34.43 52.13
N SER A 346 29.54 -34.30 51.15
CA SER A 346 30.79 -35.05 51.10
C SER A 346 31.80 -34.57 52.18
N VAL A 347 31.85 -33.26 52.44
CA VAL A 347 32.68 -32.67 53.46
C VAL A 347 32.24 -33.08 54.89
N ILE A 348 30.93 -33.10 55.17
CA ILE A 348 30.37 -33.53 56.45
C ILE A 348 30.59 -35.02 56.71
N LYS A 349 30.64 -35.86 55.64
CA LYS A 349 30.94 -37.30 55.80
C LYS A 349 32.42 -37.64 56.00
N SER A 350 33.33 -36.70 55.81
CA SER A 350 34.78 -36.90 55.92
C SER A 350 35.40 -36.43 57.27
N GLU A 351 34.59 -35.95 58.21
CA GLU A 351 35.11 -35.71 59.56
C GLU A 351 35.47 -37.04 60.25
N PRO A 352 36.73 -37.26 60.72
CA PRO A 352 37.08 -38.47 61.37
C PRO A 352 36.46 -38.54 62.80
N GLU A 353 35.79 -39.67 63.08
CA GLU A 353 35.43 -40.05 64.47
C GLU A 353 36.59 -39.87 65.35
N VAL A 354 36.58 -38.87 66.21
CA VAL A 354 37.49 -38.77 67.33
C VAL A 354 36.97 -39.73 68.43
N LEU A 355 37.57 -40.91 68.53
CA LEU A 355 37.37 -41.84 69.64
C LEU A 355 38.04 -41.34 70.89
N PRO A 356 37.51 -41.69 72.09
CA PRO A 356 37.88 -41.12 73.41
C PRO A 356 39.24 -41.51 73.92
#